data_43e2a2fc5c3014bac63a61ded7f9a929
#
_entry.id   43e2a2fc5c3014bac63a61ded7f9a929
#
_cell.length_a   1.000
_cell.length_b   1.000
_cell.length_c   1.000
_cell.angle_alpha   90.00
_cell.angle_beta   90.00
_cell.angle_gamma   90.00
#
_symmetry.space_group_name_H-M   'P 1'
#
loop_
_entity.id
_entity.type
_entity.pdbx_description
1 polymer ?
#
loop_
_entity_poly.entity_id
_entity_poly.type
_entity_poly.pdbx_seq_one_letter_code
_entity_poly.pdbx_strand_id
1 'polypeptide(L)'
;MHDLVLKLSQMIDRSVYYQRTKSFFRSLLNDIRYPYKKYFDWFMISLILISITILILSKSGRLPEWLIKVDLYFITTVFALEYLLRVWVSQDTHKHILATSKMKDAGIKEYYLIPLKKRLEYLLSLPALIDLIAIFPKFRIIRLLKLYRYLHGTSSLLNALTRKRFEFIFLGYMLLGVTFSFGTVFYILEYGINESLGSYLDAIYWALVTVSTVGYGDISPVTDTGKIISMFGIILGIAMISFVTSVMVSAFSERFDELRNADNINLVSKINRAVIINGYGHLGMTIAKKLHEGGLYEPVIIENDEEKVALARESGYKVIRADGSSAKLVTDIYRADNIAAMLTLKSSDIDNIYFILNAKSVHADTVIYARMNQHNLRRQYLATGVNGILEPYDVVDSKALSYLKRHHEEDKKGIIFFGYTHKSKHLCQMLRKEDIEVTIYETESERYEGAKRDGFVNVVQVDEEQHEYLEHMKLLKGYIVVCAMIEDALNVYYTISLRSGGFEEEIVALSDSKEDNRKLILAGVSKIFDMYDESAERFIEFIDKKETM
;
A
#
# COMPACT_ATOMS: atom_id res chain seq x y z
N MET A 1 43.39 -28.49 -25.82
CA MET A 1 41.92 -28.53 -25.59
C MET A 1 41.36 -27.16 -25.22
N HIS A 2 42.02 -26.41 -24.33
CA HIS A 2 41.55 -25.07 -23.92
C HIS A 2 41.47 -24.06 -25.08
N ASP A 3 42.50 -23.97 -25.93
CA ASP A 3 42.55 -23.08 -27.08
C ASP A 3 41.45 -23.40 -28.12
N LEU A 4 41.12 -24.68 -28.32
CA LEU A 4 40.07 -25.12 -29.21
C LEU A 4 38.70 -24.65 -28.72
N VAL A 5 38.44 -24.77 -27.41
CA VAL A 5 37.20 -24.33 -26.78
C VAL A 5 37.07 -22.80 -26.83
N LEU A 6 38.16 -22.07 -26.63
CA LEU A 6 38.21 -20.62 -26.76
C LEU A 6 37.91 -20.17 -28.21
N LYS A 7 38.55 -20.77 -29.20
CA LYS A 7 38.27 -20.49 -30.65
C LYS A 7 36.84 -20.79 -31.02
N LEU A 8 36.30 -21.95 -30.59
CA LEU A 8 34.90 -22.29 -30.80
C LEU A 8 33.94 -21.27 -30.16
N SER A 9 34.23 -20.86 -28.91
CA SER A 9 33.43 -19.84 -28.21
C SER A 9 33.46 -18.50 -28.93
N GLN A 10 34.61 -18.07 -29.47
CA GLN A 10 34.75 -16.88 -30.30
C GLN A 10 33.98 -16.98 -31.61
N MET A 11 34.04 -18.14 -32.28
CA MET A 11 33.30 -18.38 -33.55
C MET A 11 31.79 -18.33 -33.33
N ILE A 12 31.30 -18.92 -32.23
CA ILE A 12 29.89 -18.90 -31.84
C ILE A 12 29.45 -17.47 -31.48
N ASP A 13 30.28 -16.74 -30.78
CA ASP A 13 29.97 -15.35 -30.37
C ASP A 13 29.98 -14.39 -31.57
N ARG A 14 30.82 -14.60 -32.57
CA ARG A 14 30.86 -13.83 -33.83
C ARG A 14 29.74 -14.21 -34.80
N SER A 15 29.10 -15.36 -34.64
CA SER A 15 28.03 -15.82 -35.53
C SER A 15 26.73 -15.06 -35.29
N VAL A 16 26.44 -14.09 -36.17
CA VAL A 16 25.21 -13.29 -36.13
C VAL A 16 23.97 -14.18 -36.23
N TYR A 17 24.01 -15.22 -37.05
CA TYR A 17 22.91 -16.17 -37.22
C TYR A 17 22.61 -16.91 -35.90
N TYR A 18 23.62 -17.43 -35.22
CA TYR A 18 23.47 -18.14 -33.94
C TYR A 18 22.89 -17.21 -32.87
N GLN A 19 23.41 -15.98 -32.75
CA GLN A 19 22.94 -15.01 -31.76
C GLN A 19 21.49 -14.61 -32.04
N ARG A 20 21.13 -14.37 -33.31
CA ARG A 20 19.76 -14.00 -33.73
C ARG A 20 18.76 -15.12 -33.43
N THR A 21 19.13 -16.37 -33.77
CA THR A 21 18.29 -17.54 -33.54
C THR A 21 18.10 -17.80 -32.05
N LYS A 22 19.17 -17.72 -31.26
CA LYS A 22 19.10 -17.92 -29.83
C LYS A 22 18.29 -16.83 -29.14
N SER A 23 18.44 -15.57 -29.54
CA SER A 23 17.64 -14.46 -29.00
C SER A 23 16.16 -14.59 -29.34
N PHE A 24 15.84 -15.02 -30.58
CA PHE A 24 14.46 -15.30 -31.00
C PHE A 24 13.80 -16.33 -30.07
N PHE A 25 14.43 -17.51 -29.90
CA PHE A 25 13.88 -18.55 -29.03
C PHE A 25 13.85 -18.13 -27.57
N ARG A 26 14.82 -17.31 -27.11
CA ARG A 26 14.80 -16.76 -25.76
C ARG A 26 13.59 -15.85 -25.53
N SER A 27 13.32 -14.97 -26.50
CA SER A 27 12.15 -14.09 -26.44
C SER A 27 10.85 -14.88 -26.54
N LEU A 28 10.76 -15.84 -27.46
CA LEU A 28 9.57 -16.68 -27.64
C LEU A 28 9.24 -17.52 -26.37
N LEU A 29 10.26 -18.05 -25.70
CA LEU A 29 10.06 -18.93 -24.53
C LEU A 29 9.88 -18.19 -23.20
N ASN A 30 10.53 -17.01 -23.04
CA ASN A 30 10.67 -16.37 -21.73
C ASN A 30 10.14 -14.93 -21.67
N ASP A 31 10.07 -14.19 -22.79
CA ASP A 31 9.70 -12.77 -22.77
C ASP A 31 8.18 -12.59 -22.98
N ILE A 32 7.49 -12.17 -21.93
CA ILE A 32 6.03 -11.95 -21.94
C ILE A 32 5.62 -10.85 -22.92
N ARG A 33 6.51 -9.86 -23.18
CA ARG A 33 6.22 -8.73 -24.08
C ARG A 33 6.43 -9.07 -25.56
N TYR A 34 6.97 -10.24 -25.86
CA TYR A 34 7.22 -10.64 -27.24
C TYR A 34 5.91 -10.94 -27.98
N PRO A 35 5.64 -10.34 -29.16
CA PRO A 35 4.34 -10.42 -29.83
C PRO A 35 3.85 -11.85 -30.11
N TYR A 36 4.77 -12.75 -30.48
CA TYR A 36 4.44 -14.14 -30.82
C TYR A 36 4.34 -15.08 -29.62
N LYS A 37 4.76 -14.64 -28.44
CA LYS A 37 4.72 -15.41 -27.18
C LYS A 37 3.31 -15.90 -26.87
N LYS A 38 2.30 -15.01 -26.98
CA LYS A 38 0.90 -15.33 -26.71
C LYS A 38 0.39 -16.49 -27.57
N TYR A 39 0.70 -16.49 -28.86
CA TYR A 39 0.28 -17.55 -29.76
C TYR A 39 0.98 -18.87 -29.46
N PHE A 40 2.28 -18.83 -29.15
CA PHE A 40 3.04 -20.00 -28.74
C PHE A 40 2.47 -20.62 -27.45
N ASP A 41 2.14 -19.81 -26.47
CA ASP A 41 1.58 -20.29 -25.18
C ASP A 41 0.19 -20.92 -25.41
N TRP A 42 -0.70 -20.29 -26.17
CA TRP A 42 -1.99 -20.86 -26.51
C TRP A 42 -1.85 -22.20 -27.26
N PHE A 43 -0.89 -22.30 -28.17
CA PHE A 43 -0.59 -23.54 -28.86
C PHE A 43 -0.17 -24.66 -27.90
N MET A 44 0.74 -24.34 -26.97
CA MET A 44 1.22 -25.30 -25.98
C MET A 44 0.13 -25.71 -24.99
N ILE A 45 -0.70 -24.77 -24.54
CA ILE A 45 -1.87 -25.05 -23.66
C ILE A 45 -2.83 -26.00 -24.40
N SER A 46 -3.14 -25.75 -25.68
CA SER A 46 -4.02 -26.60 -26.46
C SER A 46 -3.47 -28.02 -26.59
N LEU A 47 -2.17 -28.18 -26.85
CA LEU A 47 -1.53 -29.50 -26.92
C LEU A 47 -1.61 -30.26 -25.60
N ILE A 48 -1.43 -29.56 -24.45
CA ILE A 48 -1.57 -30.16 -23.12
C ILE A 48 -2.99 -30.65 -22.92
N LEU A 49 -3.99 -29.82 -23.19
CA LEU A 49 -5.42 -30.17 -22.99
C LEU A 49 -5.83 -31.33 -23.91
N ILE A 50 -5.41 -31.32 -25.20
CA ILE A 50 -5.66 -32.40 -26.14
C ILE A 50 -5.04 -33.71 -25.64
N SER A 51 -3.77 -33.67 -25.17
CA SER A 51 -3.09 -34.87 -24.66
C SER A 51 -3.81 -35.47 -23.44
N ILE A 52 -4.29 -34.63 -22.53
CA ILE A 52 -5.04 -35.09 -21.35
C ILE A 52 -6.41 -35.65 -21.76
N THR A 53 -7.11 -35.00 -22.69
CA THR A 53 -8.38 -35.50 -23.22
C THR A 53 -8.21 -36.87 -23.86
N ILE A 54 -7.15 -37.05 -24.68
CA ILE A 54 -6.81 -38.35 -25.26
C ILE A 54 -6.51 -39.38 -24.18
N LEU A 55 -5.80 -39.00 -23.10
CA LEU A 55 -5.51 -39.90 -21.98
C LEU A 55 -6.79 -40.39 -21.28
N ILE A 56 -7.72 -39.48 -20.99
CA ILE A 56 -8.99 -39.80 -20.28
C ILE A 56 -9.86 -40.70 -21.19
N LEU A 57 -10.04 -40.32 -22.44
CA LEU A 57 -10.89 -41.05 -23.36
C LEU A 57 -10.28 -42.41 -23.79
N SER A 58 -8.94 -42.54 -23.82
CA SER A 58 -8.28 -43.80 -24.11
C SER A 58 -8.61 -44.91 -23.09
N LYS A 59 -8.83 -44.53 -21.82
CA LYS A 59 -9.23 -45.47 -20.80
C LYS A 59 -10.70 -45.96 -20.92
N SER A 60 -11.55 -45.21 -21.64
CA SER A 60 -12.93 -45.58 -21.90
C SER A 60 -13.11 -46.47 -23.12
N GLY A 61 -12.04 -46.84 -23.82
CA GLY A 61 -12.06 -47.72 -25.01
C GLY A 61 -12.72 -47.10 -26.25
N ARG A 62 -13.02 -45.80 -26.27
CA ARG A 62 -13.79 -45.13 -27.33
C ARG A 62 -12.93 -44.40 -28.38
N LEU A 63 -11.59 -44.44 -28.22
CA LEU A 63 -10.71 -43.70 -29.14
C LEU A 63 -10.08 -44.57 -30.19
N PRO A 64 -10.00 -44.08 -31.43
CA PRO A 64 -9.25 -44.75 -32.48
C PRO A 64 -7.74 -44.73 -32.18
N GLU A 65 -7.04 -45.82 -32.52
CA GLU A 65 -5.60 -46.00 -32.24
C GLU A 65 -4.70 -44.89 -32.82
N TRP A 66 -5.09 -44.31 -33.93
CA TRP A 66 -4.29 -43.25 -34.56
C TRP A 66 -4.18 -41.98 -33.68
N LEU A 67 -5.22 -41.65 -32.92
CA LEU A 67 -5.17 -40.50 -31.96
C LEU A 67 -4.21 -40.78 -30.82
N ILE A 68 -4.16 -42.02 -30.33
CA ILE A 68 -3.19 -42.42 -29.29
C ILE A 68 -1.76 -42.33 -29.84
N LYS A 69 -1.56 -42.70 -31.12
CA LYS A 69 -0.26 -42.55 -31.80
C LYS A 69 0.13 -41.08 -32.00
N VAL A 70 -0.81 -40.21 -32.33
CA VAL A 70 -0.56 -38.74 -32.40
C VAL A 70 -0.09 -38.19 -31.06
N ASP A 71 -0.72 -38.52 -29.95
CA ASP A 71 -0.25 -38.09 -28.65
C ASP A 71 1.14 -38.63 -28.31
N LEU A 72 1.35 -39.94 -28.58
CA LEU A 72 2.60 -40.62 -28.25
C LEU A 72 3.80 -40.09 -29.06
N TYR A 73 3.63 -39.87 -30.36
CA TYR A 73 4.74 -39.48 -31.22
C TYR A 73 4.79 -37.97 -31.46
N PHE A 74 3.70 -37.35 -31.88
CA PHE A 74 3.71 -35.94 -32.24
C PHE A 74 3.76 -35.02 -31.02
N ILE A 75 2.81 -35.14 -30.10
CA ILE A 75 2.73 -34.23 -28.93
C ILE A 75 3.95 -34.43 -28.04
N THR A 76 4.37 -35.68 -27.82
CA THR A 76 5.58 -35.98 -27.02
C THR A 76 6.84 -35.38 -27.67
N THR A 77 6.98 -35.46 -28.99
CA THR A 77 8.13 -34.86 -29.72
C THR A 77 8.14 -33.33 -29.57
N VAL A 78 6.98 -32.67 -29.65
CA VAL A 78 6.89 -31.23 -29.47
C VAL A 78 7.34 -30.84 -28.05
N PHE A 79 6.93 -31.56 -27.04
CA PHE A 79 7.37 -31.30 -25.65
C PHE A 79 8.86 -31.59 -25.44
N ALA A 80 9.39 -32.61 -26.09
CA ALA A 80 10.82 -32.90 -26.03
C ALA A 80 11.66 -31.79 -26.70
N LEU A 81 11.22 -31.32 -27.86
CA LEU A 81 11.85 -30.19 -28.55
C LEU A 81 11.79 -28.91 -27.74
N GLU A 82 10.63 -28.61 -27.16
CA GLU A 82 10.49 -27.45 -26.27
C GLU A 82 11.45 -27.54 -25.08
N TYR A 83 11.55 -28.70 -24.42
CA TYR A 83 12.47 -28.92 -23.31
C TYR A 83 13.93 -28.68 -23.72
N LEU A 84 14.35 -29.24 -24.82
CA LEU A 84 15.71 -29.06 -25.36
C LEU A 84 16.01 -27.60 -25.69
N LEU A 85 15.05 -26.89 -26.31
CA LEU A 85 15.17 -25.47 -26.61
C LEU A 85 15.33 -24.65 -25.32
N ARG A 86 14.57 -24.96 -24.26
CA ARG A 86 14.69 -24.29 -22.95
C ARG A 86 16.06 -24.52 -22.32
N VAL A 87 16.56 -25.76 -22.35
CA VAL A 87 17.91 -26.09 -21.86
C VAL A 87 18.99 -25.34 -22.64
N TRP A 88 18.83 -25.26 -23.97
CA TRP A 88 19.78 -24.53 -24.81
C TRP A 88 19.79 -23.03 -24.57
N VAL A 89 18.61 -22.43 -24.41
CA VAL A 89 18.42 -20.98 -24.21
C VAL A 89 18.77 -20.55 -22.77
N SER A 90 18.71 -21.46 -21.76
CA SER A 90 18.88 -21.16 -20.35
C SER A 90 20.20 -20.45 -20.03
N GLN A 91 21.27 -20.74 -20.77
CA GLN A 91 22.61 -20.20 -20.51
C GLN A 91 23.40 -19.87 -21.78
N ASP A 92 24.26 -18.84 -21.68
CA ASP A 92 25.25 -18.45 -22.70
C ASP A 92 26.67 -18.89 -22.27
N THR A 93 26.92 -20.21 -22.31
CA THR A 93 28.20 -20.81 -21.88
C THR A 93 29.40 -20.19 -22.62
N HIS A 94 29.27 -19.90 -23.92
CA HIS A 94 30.33 -19.27 -24.72
C HIS A 94 30.68 -17.87 -24.23
N LYS A 95 29.70 -17.05 -23.85
CA LYS A 95 29.93 -15.71 -23.29
C LYS A 95 30.63 -15.76 -21.92
N HIS A 96 30.26 -16.74 -21.09
CA HIS A 96 30.91 -16.95 -19.81
C HIS A 96 32.39 -17.33 -20.01
N ILE A 97 32.68 -18.27 -20.93
CA ILE A 97 34.05 -18.67 -21.24
C ILE A 97 34.88 -17.48 -21.75
N LEU A 98 34.32 -16.65 -22.64
CA LEU A 98 34.98 -15.45 -23.17
C LEU A 98 35.18 -14.37 -22.09
N ALA A 99 34.26 -14.20 -21.17
CA ALA A 99 34.41 -13.28 -20.04
C ALA A 99 35.53 -13.74 -19.09
N THR A 100 35.54 -15.03 -18.77
CA THR A 100 36.56 -15.64 -17.91
C THR A 100 37.96 -15.60 -18.53
N SER A 101 38.10 -15.71 -19.86
CA SER A 101 39.40 -15.62 -20.57
C SER A 101 40.07 -14.25 -20.46
N LYS A 102 39.34 -13.20 -20.05
CA LYS A 102 39.89 -11.85 -19.78
C LYS A 102 40.43 -11.69 -18.35
N MET A 103 40.21 -12.65 -17.46
CA MET A 103 40.68 -12.64 -16.09
C MET A 103 42.09 -13.25 -16.03
N LYS A 104 43.05 -12.56 -15.41
CA LYS A 104 44.47 -12.97 -15.37
C LYS A 104 44.76 -14.30 -14.65
N ASP A 105 43.92 -14.70 -13.69
CA ASP A 105 44.15 -15.86 -12.82
C ASP A 105 43.01 -16.88 -12.84
N ALA A 106 42.27 -16.97 -13.95
CA ALA A 106 41.14 -17.90 -14.05
C ALA A 106 41.58 -19.35 -14.21
N GLY A 107 41.17 -20.21 -13.29
CA GLY A 107 41.47 -21.63 -13.30
C GLY A 107 40.42 -22.47 -14.09
N ILE A 108 40.67 -23.76 -14.20
CA ILE A 108 39.78 -24.73 -14.87
C ILE A 108 38.36 -24.70 -14.28
N LYS A 109 38.26 -24.42 -12.98
CA LYS A 109 37.01 -24.34 -12.25
C LYS A 109 36.09 -23.21 -12.78
N GLU A 110 36.66 -22.03 -13.00
CA GLU A 110 35.91 -20.86 -13.51
C GLU A 110 35.46 -21.06 -14.96
N TYR A 111 36.28 -21.72 -15.79
CA TYR A 111 35.97 -21.94 -17.19
C TYR A 111 34.87 -22.98 -17.42
N TYR A 112 34.89 -24.08 -16.69
CA TYR A 112 34.06 -25.24 -17.02
C TYR A 112 33.10 -25.64 -15.91
N LEU A 113 33.50 -25.60 -14.63
CA LEU A 113 32.66 -26.08 -13.53
C LEU A 113 31.52 -25.08 -13.23
N ILE A 114 31.77 -23.78 -13.27
CA ILE A 114 30.72 -22.79 -12.98
C ILE A 114 29.60 -22.83 -14.03
N PRO A 115 29.86 -22.79 -15.35
CA PRO A 115 28.80 -22.94 -16.35
C PRO A 115 28.06 -24.27 -16.27
N LEU A 116 28.79 -25.36 -15.98
CA LEU A 116 28.19 -26.67 -15.81
C LEU A 116 27.27 -26.72 -14.59
N LYS A 117 27.74 -26.19 -13.46
CA LYS A 117 26.95 -26.08 -12.23
C LYS A 117 25.65 -25.30 -12.45
N LYS A 118 25.73 -24.13 -13.09
CA LYS A 118 24.53 -23.33 -13.41
C LYS A 118 23.56 -24.05 -14.35
N ARG A 119 24.06 -24.82 -15.30
CA ARG A 119 23.22 -25.64 -16.17
C ARG A 119 22.56 -26.78 -15.41
N LEU A 120 23.30 -27.42 -14.50
CA LEU A 120 22.77 -28.45 -13.61
C LEU A 120 21.71 -27.91 -12.64
N GLU A 121 21.93 -26.74 -12.09
CA GLU A 121 20.95 -26.03 -11.26
C GLU A 121 19.64 -25.76 -12.03
N TYR A 122 19.73 -25.38 -13.30
CA TYR A 122 18.54 -25.24 -14.16
C TYR A 122 17.85 -26.59 -14.39
N LEU A 123 18.59 -27.64 -14.74
CA LEU A 123 18.03 -28.98 -14.98
C LEU A 123 17.36 -29.59 -13.75
N LEU A 124 17.89 -29.29 -12.55
CA LEU A 124 17.34 -29.73 -11.26
C LEU A 124 16.23 -28.79 -10.75
N SER A 125 15.95 -27.68 -11.43
CA SER A 125 14.84 -26.81 -11.03
C SER A 125 13.50 -27.52 -11.21
N LEU A 126 12.55 -27.26 -10.28
CA LEU A 126 11.22 -27.88 -10.32
C LEU A 126 10.53 -27.74 -11.68
N PRO A 127 10.55 -26.57 -12.36
CA PRO A 127 9.96 -26.43 -13.68
C PRO A 127 10.64 -27.29 -14.76
N ALA A 128 11.97 -27.45 -14.71
CA ALA A 128 12.68 -28.27 -15.69
C ALA A 128 12.46 -29.78 -15.45
N LEU A 129 12.34 -30.20 -14.19
CA LEU A 129 11.98 -31.58 -13.82
C LEU A 129 10.56 -31.93 -14.28
N ILE A 130 9.58 -31.02 -14.11
CA ILE A 130 8.22 -31.20 -14.60
C ILE A 130 8.23 -31.37 -16.12
N ASP A 131 8.97 -30.52 -16.85
CA ASP A 131 9.08 -30.62 -18.30
C ASP A 131 9.70 -31.95 -18.72
N LEU A 132 10.74 -32.40 -18.06
CA LEU A 132 11.40 -33.66 -18.33
C LEU A 132 10.48 -34.86 -18.10
N ILE A 133 9.80 -34.91 -16.93
CA ILE A 133 8.92 -36.04 -16.59
C ILE A 133 7.70 -36.07 -17.53
N ALA A 134 7.18 -34.90 -17.93
CA ALA A 134 6.04 -34.78 -18.83
C ALA A 134 6.28 -35.38 -20.27
N ILE A 135 7.54 -35.58 -20.64
CA ILE A 135 7.90 -36.24 -21.92
C ILE A 135 7.54 -37.74 -21.85
N PHE A 136 7.68 -38.37 -20.67
CA PHE A 136 7.46 -39.82 -20.56
C PHE A 136 5.97 -40.20 -20.69
N PRO A 137 5.60 -41.17 -21.55
CA PRO A 137 4.21 -41.55 -21.78
C PRO A 137 3.47 -42.07 -20.53
N LYS A 138 4.19 -42.68 -19.59
CA LYS A 138 3.61 -43.18 -18.33
C LYS A 138 3.14 -42.07 -17.40
N PHE A 139 3.72 -40.86 -17.50
CA PHE A 139 3.47 -39.74 -16.62
C PHE A 139 2.70 -38.60 -17.32
N ARG A 140 1.87 -38.91 -18.33
CA ARG A 140 1.14 -37.89 -19.12
C ARG A 140 0.33 -36.92 -18.28
N ILE A 141 -0.22 -37.36 -17.13
CA ILE A 141 -0.98 -36.49 -16.24
C ILE A 141 -0.16 -35.32 -15.70
N ILE A 142 1.17 -35.49 -15.57
CA ILE A 142 2.10 -34.44 -15.13
C ILE A 142 2.18 -33.29 -16.14
N ARG A 143 1.75 -33.52 -17.43
CA ARG A 143 1.62 -32.44 -18.42
C ARG A 143 0.72 -31.31 -17.96
N LEU A 144 -0.28 -31.58 -17.11
CA LEU A 144 -1.11 -30.53 -16.49
C LEU A 144 -0.28 -29.52 -15.70
N LEU A 145 0.77 -29.98 -15.01
CA LEU A 145 1.64 -29.08 -14.26
C LEU A 145 2.43 -28.14 -15.16
N LYS A 146 2.60 -28.46 -16.46
CA LYS A 146 3.21 -27.53 -17.43
C LYS A 146 2.36 -26.29 -17.68
N LEU A 147 1.03 -26.32 -17.43
CA LEU A 147 0.17 -25.15 -17.56
C LEU A 147 0.67 -23.97 -16.72
N TYR A 148 1.30 -24.25 -15.58
CA TYR A 148 1.95 -23.24 -14.75
C TYR A 148 2.88 -22.29 -15.52
N ARG A 149 3.60 -22.79 -16.53
CA ARG A 149 4.54 -21.99 -17.34
C ARG A 149 3.87 -21.05 -18.32
N TYR A 150 2.68 -21.38 -18.77
CA TYR A 150 1.96 -20.65 -19.82
C TYR A 150 0.92 -19.69 -19.27
N LEU A 151 0.54 -19.85 -18.00
CA LEU A 151 -0.36 -18.95 -17.31
C LEU A 151 0.42 -17.77 -16.70
N HIS A 152 0.63 -16.72 -17.48
CA HIS A 152 1.50 -15.59 -17.14
C HIS A 152 1.15 -14.86 -15.83
N GLY A 153 -0.11 -14.89 -15.40
CA GLY A 153 -0.56 -14.32 -14.14
C GLY A 153 -0.17 -15.12 -12.89
N THR A 154 0.01 -16.44 -13.04
CA THR A 154 0.22 -17.33 -11.90
C THR A 154 1.59 -17.17 -11.25
N SER A 155 2.63 -16.83 -12.01
CA SER A 155 3.99 -16.61 -11.46
C SER A 155 4.02 -15.45 -10.47
N SER A 156 3.26 -14.39 -10.73
CA SER A 156 3.15 -13.25 -9.81
C SER A 156 2.44 -13.62 -8.51
N LEU A 157 1.35 -14.40 -8.60
CA LEU A 157 0.59 -14.87 -7.45
C LEU A 157 1.40 -15.88 -6.63
N LEU A 158 2.09 -16.81 -7.30
CA LEU A 158 2.95 -17.79 -6.62
C LEU A 158 4.14 -17.11 -5.92
N ASN A 159 4.72 -16.07 -6.51
CA ASN A 159 5.75 -15.28 -5.84
C ASN A 159 5.21 -14.56 -4.59
N ALA A 160 3.94 -14.13 -4.58
CA ALA A 160 3.31 -13.58 -3.38
C ALA A 160 3.19 -14.64 -2.28
N LEU A 161 2.75 -15.85 -2.62
CA LEU A 161 2.67 -16.97 -1.68
C LEU A 161 4.05 -17.39 -1.15
N THR A 162 5.09 -17.38 -2.00
CA THR A 162 6.45 -17.74 -1.55
C THR A 162 7.05 -16.72 -0.56
N ARG A 163 6.59 -15.47 -0.56
CA ARG A 163 6.99 -14.48 0.46
C ARG A 163 6.43 -14.82 1.84
N LYS A 164 5.25 -15.40 1.90
CA LYS A 164 4.57 -15.86 3.12
C LYS A 164 4.89 -17.34 3.43
N ARG A 165 6.04 -17.85 2.95
CA ARG A 165 6.39 -19.28 3.09
C ARG A 165 6.47 -19.75 4.55
N PHE A 166 6.90 -18.90 5.47
CA PHE A 166 7.00 -19.26 6.88
C PHE A 166 5.62 -19.47 7.49
N GLU A 167 4.68 -18.60 7.16
CA GLU A 167 3.28 -18.70 7.59
C GLU A 167 2.65 -19.98 7.04
N PHE A 168 2.86 -20.31 5.75
CA PHE A 168 2.34 -21.55 5.16
C PHE A 168 3.02 -22.80 5.71
N ILE A 169 4.32 -22.78 5.98
CA ILE A 169 5.04 -23.89 6.63
C ILE A 169 4.52 -24.09 8.05
N PHE A 170 4.38 -23.01 8.82
CA PHE A 170 3.81 -23.06 10.17
C PHE A 170 2.39 -23.65 10.18
N LEU A 171 1.54 -23.19 9.25
CA LEU A 171 0.19 -23.72 9.06
C LEU A 171 0.21 -25.21 8.70
N GLY A 172 1.12 -25.64 7.85
CA GLY A 172 1.32 -27.04 7.51
C GLY A 172 1.67 -27.89 8.74
N TYR A 173 2.61 -27.42 9.57
CA TYR A 173 2.95 -28.10 10.82
C TYR A 173 1.76 -28.11 11.81
N MET A 174 1.04 -26.99 11.93
CA MET A 174 -0.18 -26.94 12.75
C MET A 174 -1.22 -27.95 12.27
N LEU A 175 -1.49 -27.98 10.96
CA LEU A 175 -2.45 -28.92 10.37
C LEU A 175 -2.07 -30.37 10.68
N LEU A 176 -0.81 -30.72 10.44
CA LEU A 176 -0.31 -32.06 10.75
C LEU A 176 -0.43 -32.36 12.25
N GLY A 177 0.04 -31.47 13.11
CA GLY A 177 -0.02 -31.63 14.56
C GLY A 177 -1.46 -31.84 15.07
N VAL A 178 -2.38 -31.00 14.61
CA VAL A 178 -3.82 -31.12 14.96
C VAL A 178 -4.39 -32.42 14.43
N THR A 179 -4.15 -32.76 13.16
CA THR A 179 -4.67 -34.01 12.56
C THR A 179 -4.16 -35.22 13.29
N PHE A 180 -2.85 -35.30 13.59
CA PHE A 180 -2.30 -36.45 14.34
C PHE A 180 -2.82 -36.51 15.79
N SER A 181 -2.89 -35.35 16.47
CA SER A 181 -3.40 -35.31 17.85
C SER A 181 -4.85 -35.75 17.93
N PHE A 182 -5.73 -35.14 17.11
CA PHE A 182 -7.16 -35.52 17.10
C PHE A 182 -7.37 -36.93 16.60
N GLY A 183 -6.67 -37.38 15.56
CA GLY A 183 -6.75 -38.75 15.07
C GLY A 183 -6.30 -39.77 16.11
N THR A 184 -5.24 -39.48 16.87
CA THR A 184 -4.78 -40.35 17.95
C THR A 184 -5.81 -40.46 19.08
N VAL A 185 -6.33 -39.31 19.55
CA VAL A 185 -7.34 -39.27 20.61
C VAL A 185 -8.61 -39.99 20.14
N PHE A 186 -9.05 -39.76 18.93
CA PHE A 186 -10.20 -40.43 18.32
C PHE A 186 -10.00 -41.95 18.25
N TYR A 187 -8.79 -42.37 17.80
CA TYR A 187 -8.45 -43.79 17.77
C TYR A 187 -8.55 -44.46 19.16
N ILE A 188 -8.00 -43.83 20.19
CA ILE A 188 -8.01 -44.35 21.56
C ILE A 188 -9.45 -44.49 22.09
N LEU A 189 -10.34 -43.54 21.74
CA LEU A 189 -11.70 -43.49 22.27
C LEU A 189 -12.69 -44.40 21.52
N GLU A 190 -12.49 -44.60 20.23
CA GLU A 190 -13.46 -45.23 19.34
C GLU A 190 -13.03 -46.62 18.84
N TYR A 191 -11.73 -46.98 18.88
CA TYR A 191 -11.22 -48.24 18.39
C TYR A 191 -11.79 -49.43 19.21
N GLY A 192 -12.32 -50.43 18.51
CA GLY A 192 -12.97 -51.59 19.11
C GLY A 192 -14.45 -51.39 19.50
N ILE A 193 -14.96 -50.13 19.43
CA ILE A 193 -16.37 -49.80 19.68
C ILE A 193 -17.03 -49.37 18.35
N ASN A 194 -16.32 -48.61 17.53
CA ASN A 194 -16.80 -48.07 16.26
C ASN A 194 -16.45 -49.06 15.13
N GLU A 195 -17.45 -49.69 14.54
CA GLU A 195 -17.27 -50.67 13.46
C GLU A 195 -16.67 -50.08 12.18
N SER A 196 -16.83 -48.77 11.97
CA SER A 196 -16.27 -48.06 10.81
C SER A 196 -14.78 -47.72 10.97
N LEU A 197 -14.19 -47.97 12.17
CA LEU A 197 -12.81 -47.65 12.49
C LEU A 197 -11.95 -48.93 12.56
N GLY A 198 -11.36 -49.31 11.41
CA GLY A 198 -10.56 -50.54 11.32
C GLY A 198 -9.09 -50.38 11.69
N SER A 199 -8.53 -49.17 11.53
CA SER A 199 -7.08 -48.91 11.70
C SER A 199 -6.78 -47.50 12.21
N TYR A 200 -5.55 -47.34 12.69
CA TYR A 200 -5.05 -46.00 13.06
C TYR A 200 -5.06 -45.02 11.87
N LEU A 201 -4.82 -45.51 10.66
CA LEU A 201 -4.89 -44.71 9.45
C LEU A 201 -6.29 -44.16 9.19
N ASP A 202 -7.33 -44.92 9.49
CA ASP A 202 -8.72 -44.48 9.35
C ASP A 202 -9.03 -43.35 10.33
N ALA A 203 -8.46 -43.39 11.53
CA ALA A 203 -8.59 -42.29 12.50
C ALA A 203 -7.88 -41.00 12.04
N ILE A 204 -6.70 -41.12 11.48
CA ILE A 204 -5.97 -39.95 10.88
C ILE A 204 -6.74 -39.41 9.67
N TYR A 205 -7.26 -40.29 8.82
CA TYR A 205 -8.11 -39.94 7.69
C TYR A 205 -9.36 -39.17 8.16
N TRP A 206 -10.07 -39.71 9.16
CA TRP A 206 -11.22 -39.04 9.75
C TRP A 206 -10.87 -37.65 10.29
N ALA A 207 -9.77 -37.55 11.05
CA ALA A 207 -9.33 -36.27 11.60
C ALA A 207 -9.00 -35.25 10.48
N LEU A 208 -8.32 -35.69 9.43
CA LEU A 208 -8.02 -34.82 8.29
C LEU A 208 -9.28 -34.35 7.56
N VAL A 209 -10.22 -35.28 7.30
CA VAL A 209 -11.50 -35.00 6.64
C VAL A 209 -12.36 -34.06 7.49
N THR A 210 -12.33 -34.20 8.81
CA THR A 210 -13.06 -33.36 9.77
C THR A 210 -12.44 -31.98 9.88
N VAL A 211 -11.14 -31.89 10.12
CA VAL A 211 -10.40 -30.61 10.24
C VAL A 211 -10.43 -29.83 8.94
N SER A 212 -10.37 -30.50 7.79
CA SER A 212 -10.50 -29.85 6.47
C SER A 212 -11.94 -29.47 6.10
N THR A 213 -12.91 -29.72 6.96
CA THR A 213 -14.35 -29.44 6.75
C THR A 213 -14.99 -30.17 5.57
N VAL A 214 -14.36 -31.21 5.04
CA VAL A 214 -14.93 -32.05 3.96
C VAL A 214 -16.08 -32.92 4.46
N GLY A 215 -15.90 -33.63 5.60
CA GLY A 215 -16.93 -34.33 6.33
C GLY A 215 -17.69 -35.39 5.52
N TYR A 216 -17.00 -36.35 4.90
CA TYR A 216 -17.67 -37.42 4.13
C TYR A 216 -18.72 -38.19 4.91
N GLY A 217 -18.57 -38.33 6.25
CA GLY A 217 -19.50 -39.01 7.12
C GLY A 217 -19.42 -40.56 7.09
N ASP A 218 -18.44 -41.09 6.41
CA ASP A 218 -18.12 -42.52 6.32
C ASP A 218 -17.57 -43.07 7.64
N ILE A 219 -16.85 -42.26 8.38
CA ILE A 219 -16.41 -42.49 9.76
C ILE A 219 -16.95 -41.34 10.61
N SER A 220 -17.64 -41.66 11.69
CA SER A 220 -18.21 -40.69 12.63
C SER A 220 -18.14 -41.23 14.07
N PRO A 221 -18.01 -40.36 15.10
CA PRO A 221 -17.92 -40.79 16.49
C PRO A 221 -19.23 -41.46 16.95
N VAL A 222 -19.10 -42.61 17.60
CA VAL A 222 -20.20 -43.35 18.16
C VAL A 222 -20.33 -43.08 19.67
N THR A 223 -19.19 -42.95 20.37
CA THR A 223 -19.17 -42.68 21.80
C THR A 223 -19.44 -41.21 22.10
N ASP A 224 -20.01 -40.90 23.27
CA ASP A 224 -20.27 -39.51 23.67
C ASP A 224 -18.98 -38.72 23.88
N THR A 225 -17.92 -39.34 24.38
CA THR A 225 -16.59 -38.75 24.50
C THR A 225 -15.99 -38.47 23.13
N GLY A 226 -16.14 -39.37 22.17
CA GLY A 226 -15.74 -39.15 20.77
C GLY A 226 -16.46 -37.98 20.12
N LYS A 227 -17.77 -37.81 20.38
CA LYS A 227 -18.55 -36.67 19.90
C LYS A 227 -18.06 -35.35 20.48
N ILE A 228 -17.76 -35.29 21.79
CA ILE A 228 -17.23 -34.09 22.44
C ILE A 228 -15.87 -33.69 21.82
N ILE A 229 -14.97 -34.65 21.69
CA ILE A 229 -13.66 -34.37 21.05
C ILE A 229 -13.84 -33.93 19.61
N SER A 230 -14.79 -34.50 18.87
CA SER A 230 -15.08 -34.07 17.49
C SER A 230 -15.58 -32.63 17.41
N MET A 231 -16.39 -32.17 18.37
CA MET A 231 -16.81 -30.76 18.44
C MET A 231 -15.62 -29.82 18.56
N PHE A 232 -14.65 -30.13 19.42
CA PHE A 232 -13.41 -29.34 19.52
C PHE A 232 -12.59 -29.38 18.23
N GLY A 233 -12.48 -30.57 17.61
CA GLY A 233 -11.77 -30.74 16.32
C GLY A 233 -12.40 -29.93 15.21
N ILE A 234 -13.72 -29.85 15.12
CA ILE A 234 -14.46 -29.05 14.14
C ILE A 234 -14.20 -27.54 14.35
N ILE A 235 -14.32 -27.06 15.59
CA ILE A 235 -14.07 -25.64 15.90
C ILE A 235 -12.64 -25.26 15.54
N LEU A 236 -11.67 -26.09 15.90
CA LEU A 236 -10.26 -25.85 15.59
C LEU A 236 -10.00 -25.90 14.07
N GLY A 237 -10.66 -26.83 13.36
CA GLY A 237 -10.59 -26.93 11.89
C GLY A 237 -11.09 -25.67 11.21
N ILE A 238 -12.26 -25.14 11.64
CA ILE A 238 -12.80 -23.88 11.12
C ILE A 238 -11.83 -22.72 11.36
N ALA A 239 -11.27 -22.63 12.58
CA ALA A 239 -10.29 -21.59 12.91
C ALA A 239 -9.03 -21.67 12.03
N MET A 240 -8.53 -22.88 11.77
CA MET A 240 -7.37 -23.09 10.90
C MET A 240 -7.64 -22.67 9.45
N ILE A 241 -8.78 -23.06 8.88
CA ILE A 241 -9.13 -22.69 7.50
C ILE A 241 -9.28 -21.17 7.39
N SER A 242 -9.92 -20.53 8.39
CA SER A 242 -10.06 -19.08 8.45
C SER A 242 -8.69 -18.39 8.47
N PHE A 243 -7.74 -18.95 9.22
CA PHE A 243 -6.38 -18.41 9.29
C PHE A 243 -5.61 -18.59 7.96
N VAL A 244 -5.70 -19.76 7.32
CA VAL A 244 -5.13 -20.01 5.98
C VAL A 244 -5.69 -19.01 4.97
N THR A 245 -7.00 -18.80 4.98
CA THR A 245 -7.67 -17.86 4.07
C THR A 245 -7.18 -16.42 4.32
N SER A 246 -7.05 -16.02 5.58
CA SER A 246 -6.55 -14.69 5.95
C SER A 246 -5.13 -14.45 5.45
N VAL A 247 -4.21 -15.40 5.63
CA VAL A 247 -2.83 -15.31 5.12
C VAL A 247 -2.82 -15.23 3.60
N MET A 248 -3.67 -16.01 2.92
CA MET A 248 -3.76 -16.00 1.46
C MET A 248 -4.30 -14.66 0.93
N VAL A 249 -5.36 -14.12 1.54
CA VAL A 249 -5.93 -12.82 1.19
C VAL A 249 -4.91 -11.71 1.42
N SER A 250 -4.19 -11.72 2.55
CA SER A 250 -3.11 -10.76 2.82
C SER A 250 -2.01 -10.80 1.76
N ALA A 251 -1.53 -12.00 1.38
CA ALA A 251 -0.50 -12.16 0.36
C ALA A 251 -0.94 -11.62 -1.01
N PHE A 252 -2.20 -11.84 -1.38
CA PHE A 252 -2.75 -11.34 -2.64
C PHE A 252 -2.97 -9.83 -2.61
N SER A 253 -3.50 -9.29 -1.50
CA SER A 253 -3.70 -7.85 -1.33
C SER A 253 -2.37 -7.09 -1.47
N GLU A 254 -1.32 -7.53 -0.76
CA GLU A 254 0.02 -6.95 -0.89
C GLU A 254 0.52 -6.96 -2.36
N ARG A 255 0.27 -8.06 -3.07
CA ARG A 255 0.71 -8.19 -4.47
C ARG A 255 -0.08 -7.30 -5.41
N PHE A 256 -1.38 -7.17 -5.23
CA PHE A 256 -2.21 -6.27 -6.02
C PHE A 256 -1.81 -4.80 -5.79
N ASP A 257 -1.49 -4.42 -4.55
CA ASP A 257 -0.98 -3.09 -4.25
C ASP A 257 0.38 -2.82 -4.90
N GLU A 258 1.30 -3.78 -4.91
CA GLU A 258 2.58 -3.65 -5.62
C GLU A 258 2.40 -3.44 -7.14
N LEU A 259 1.51 -4.22 -7.77
CA LEU A 259 1.22 -4.08 -9.20
C LEU A 259 0.58 -2.73 -9.51
N ARG A 260 -0.40 -2.31 -8.70
CA ARG A 260 -1.06 -1.02 -8.84
C ARG A 260 -0.11 0.15 -8.60
N ASN A 261 0.77 0.04 -7.62
CA ASN A 261 1.79 1.05 -7.37
C ASN A 261 2.74 1.19 -8.56
N ALA A 262 3.21 0.08 -9.14
CA ALA A 262 4.07 0.10 -10.32
C ALA A 262 3.37 0.75 -11.52
N ASP A 263 2.09 0.45 -11.74
CA ASP A 263 1.29 1.08 -12.79
C ASP A 263 1.10 2.58 -12.53
N ASN A 264 0.79 2.98 -11.30
CA ASN A 264 0.62 4.39 -10.94
C ASN A 264 1.94 5.17 -11.09
N ILE A 265 3.08 4.61 -10.67
CA ILE A 265 4.40 5.24 -10.89
C ILE A 265 4.67 5.43 -12.40
N ASN A 266 4.36 4.43 -13.23
CA ASN A 266 4.48 4.56 -14.68
C ASN A 266 3.50 5.60 -15.28
N LEU A 267 2.34 5.78 -14.67
CA LEU A 267 1.37 6.81 -15.08
C LEU A 267 1.83 8.22 -14.69
N VAL A 268 2.53 8.39 -13.56
CA VAL A 268 3.08 9.70 -13.16
C VAL A 268 3.93 10.30 -14.27
N SER A 269 4.75 9.48 -14.97
CA SER A 269 5.57 9.95 -16.10
C SER A 269 4.77 10.47 -17.30
N LYS A 270 3.46 10.20 -17.37
CA LYS A 270 2.57 10.63 -18.47
C LYS A 270 1.67 11.79 -18.07
N ILE A 271 1.70 12.23 -16.81
CA ILE A 271 0.92 13.35 -16.31
C ILE A 271 1.65 14.64 -16.68
N ASN A 272 0.95 15.61 -17.21
CA ASN A 272 1.47 16.96 -17.31
C ASN A 272 1.30 17.65 -15.95
N ARG A 273 2.40 18.14 -15.34
CA ARG A 273 2.39 18.88 -14.07
C ARG A 273 1.83 18.09 -12.89
N ALA A 274 2.47 16.98 -12.54
CA ALA A 274 2.12 16.20 -11.36
C ALA A 274 2.53 16.94 -10.07
N VAL A 275 1.64 16.97 -9.08
CA VAL A 275 1.96 17.37 -7.71
C VAL A 275 1.88 16.14 -6.81
N ILE A 276 3.03 15.78 -6.23
CA ILE A 276 3.11 14.64 -5.32
C ILE A 276 2.72 15.09 -3.92
N ILE A 277 1.75 14.42 -3.31
CA ILE A 277 1.25 14.71 -1.96
C ILE A 277 1.58 13.52 -1.05
N ASN A 278 2.55 13.69 -0.15
CA ASN A 278 2.89 12.72 0.88
C ASN A 278 2.06 12.99 2.14
N GLY A 279 1.08 12.13 2.38
CA GLY A 279 0.10 12.23 3.47
C GLY A 279 -1.28 12.68 3.00
N TYR A 280 -2.28 11.80 3.15
CA TYR A 280 -3.68 12.04 2.80
C TYR A 280 -4.56 12.19 4.04
N GLY A 281 -4.14 13.09 4.97
CA GLY A 281 -4.97 13.60 6.05
C GLY A 281 -5.86 14.75 5.57
N HIS A 282 -6.57 15.44 6.48
CA HIS A 282 -7.49 16.53 6.13
C HIS A 282 -6.85 17.60 5.24
N LEU A 283 -5.62 18.01 5.53
CA LEU A 283 -4.90 18.99 4.70
C LEU A 283 -4.59 18.42 3.31
N GLY A 284 -4.08 17.19 3.25
CA GLY A 284 -3.80 16.51 1.97
C GLY A 284 -5.05 16.32 1.10
N MET A 285 -6.18 15.94 1.71
CA MET A 285 -7.48 15.85 1.04
C MET A 285 -7.92 17.20 0.47
N THR A 286 -7.79 18.25 1.27
CA THR A 286 -8.19 19.61 0.85
C THR A 286 -7.34 20.12 -0.31
N ILE A 287 -6.02 19.93 -0.23
CA ILE A 287 -5.10 20.35 -1.30
C ILE A 287 -5.36 19.53 -2.57
N ALA A 288 -5.47 18.20 -2.47
CA ALA A 288 -5.75 17.34 -3.61
C ALA A 288 -7.03 17.75 -4.33
N LYS A 289 -8.09 18.04 -3.58
CA LYS A 289 -9.36 18.51 -4.13
C LYS A 289 -9.22 19.86 -4.86
N LYS A 290 -8.61 20.86 -4.24
CA LYS A 290 -8.42 22.19 -4.84
C LYS A 290 -7.53 22.13 -6.09
N LEU A 291 -6.46 21.32 -6.09
CA LEU A 291 -5.60 21.13 -7.27
C LEU A 291 -6.36 20.46 -8.42
N HIS A 292 -7.16 19.45 -8.12
CA HIS A 292 -7.96 18.75 -9.14
C HIS A 292 -9.05 19.65 -9.73
N GLU A 293 -9.78 20.40 -8.88
CA GLU A 293 -10.79 21.35 -9.31
C GLU A 293 -10.20 22.51 -10.13
N GLY A 294 -8.98 22.94 -9.83
CA GLY A 294 -8.24 23.96 -10.56
C GLY A 294 -7.77 23.51 -11.96
N GLY A 295 -7.68 22.21 -12.21
CA GLY A 295 -7.40 21.62 -13.52
C GLY A 295 -6.00 21.85 -14.09
N LEU A 296 -5.14 22.63 -13.41
CA LEU A 296 -3.78 22.93 -13.84
C LEU A 296 -2.78 21.85 -13.43
N TYR A 297 -2.99 21.24 -12.28
CA TYR A 297 -2.13 20.23 -11.67
C TYR A 297 -2.90 18.94 -11.41
N GLU A 298 -2.25 17.81 -11.58
CA GLU A 298 -2.81 16.49 -11.24
C GLU A 298 -2.21 15.99 -9.94
N PRO A 299 -2.99 15.82 -8.86
CA PRO A 299 -2.49 15.30 -7.60
C PRO A 299 -2.20 13.80 -7.68
N VAL A 300 -1.04 13.40 -7.15
CA VAL A 300 -0.65 12.00 -6.95
C VAL A 300 -0.37 11.79 -5.47
N ILE A 301 -1.10 10.89 -4.86
CA ILE A 301 -1.09 10.69 -3.41
C ILE A 301 -0.11 9.58 -3.04
N ILE A 302 0.72 9.81 -2.02
CA ILE A 302 1.50 8.80 -1.31
C ILE A 302 0.91 8.67 0.10
N GLU A 303 0.40 7.50 0.43
CA GLU A 303 -0.20 7.23 1.73
C GLU A 303 0.02 5.75 2.11
N ASN A 304 0.24 5.48 3.39
CA ASN A 304 0.46 4.13 3.89
C ASN A 304 -0.76 3.55 4.62
N ASP A 305 -1.59 4.40 5.20
CA ASP A 305 -2.80 4.03 5.91
C ASP A 305 -3.85 3.48 4.93
N GLU A 306 -4.37 2.28 5.22
CA GLU A 306 -5.26 1.55 4.31
C GLU A 306 -6.60 2.26 4.08
N GLU A 307 -7.18 2.84 5.13
CA GLU A 307 -8.46 3.54 5.06
C GLU A 307 -8.31 4.83 4.22
N LYS A 308 -7.24 5.59 4.45
CA LYS A 308 -6.95 6.80 3.69
C LYS A 308 -6.61 6.50 2.22
N VAL A 309 -5.91 5.41 1.96
CA VAL A 309 -5.64 4.91 0.60
C VAL A 309 -6.94 4.56 -0.11
N ALA A 310 -7.88 3.87 0.55
CA ALA A 310 -9.18 3.55 0.00
C ALA A 310 -9.96 4.82 -0.32
N LEU A 311 -10.04 5.77 0.62
CA LEU A 311 -10.73 7.05 0.45
C LEU A 311 -10.17 7.88 -0.72
N ALA A 312 -8.85 7.94 -0.84
CA ALA A 312 -8.22 8.65 -1.95
C ALA A 312 -8.50 8.00 -3.32
N ARG A 313 -8.55 6.67 -3.36
CA ARG A 313 -8.92 5.92 -4.58
C ARG A 313 -10.38 6.13 -4.97
N GLU A 314 -11.29 6.10 -4.00
CA GLU A 314 -12.72 6.39 -4.21
C GLU A 314 -12.94 7.81 -4.73
N SER A 315 -12.12 8.76 -4.28
CA SER A 315 -12.10 10.14 -4.79
C SER A 315 -11.52 10.27 -6.21
N GLY A 316 -11.06 9.17 -6.84
CA GLY A 316 -10.55 9.14 -8.21
C GLY A 316 -9.07 9.50 -8.36
N TYR A 317 -8.33 9.73 -7.27
CA TYR A 317 -6.91 10.08 -7.35
C TYR A 317 -6.01 8.89 -7.64
N LYS A 318 -4.84 9.16 -8.23
CA LYS A 318 -3.76 8.18 -8.35
C LYS A 318 -3.06 8.05 -7.00
N VAL A 319 -3.08 6.84 -6.45
CA VAL A 319 -2.56 6.58 -5.10
C VAL A 319 -1.45 5.54 -5.14
N ILE A 320 -0.32 5.87 -4.57
CA ILE A 320 0.80 4.96 -4.34
C ILE A 320 0.75 4.58 -2.86
N ARG A 321 0.39 3.33 -2.56
CA ARG A 321 0.41 2.81 -1.20
C ARG A 321 1.83 2.49 -0.80
N ALA A 322 2.46 3.39 -0.08
CA ALA A 322 3.84 3.22 0.39
C ALA A 322 4.15 4.18 1.54
N ASP A 323 5.20 3.87 2.27
CA ASP A 323 5.82 4.83 3.17
C ASP A 323 6.62 5.86 2.34
N GLY A 324 6.23 7.12 2.41
CA GLY A 324 6.90 8.22 1.71
C GLY A 324 8.37 8.42 2.13
N SER A 325 8.78 7.91 3.29
CA SER A 325 10.18 7.94 3.74
C SER A 325 11.08 6.95 2.99
N SER A 326 10.54 6.10 2.09
CA SER A 326 11.31 5.13 1.31
C SER A 326 12.10 5.79 0.17
N ALA A 327 13.43 5.79 0.24
CA ALA A 327 14.32 6.30 -0.80
C ALA A 327 14.10 5.62 -2.17
N LYS A 328 13.76 4.32 -2.19
CA LYS A 328 13.44 3.58 -3.42
C LYS A 328 12.19 4.15 -4.11
N LEU A 329 11.14 4.42 -3.34
CA LEU A 329 9.90 5.01 -3.87
C LEU A 329 10.18 6.35 -4.53
N VAL A 330 10.91 7.21 -3.84
CA VAL A 330 11.28 8.53 -4.35
C VAL A 330 12.08 8.42 -5.64
N THR A 331 13.05 7.50 -5.71
CA THR A 331 13.83 7.25 -6.93
C THR A 331 12.96 6.79 -8.10
N ASP A 332 11.99 5.91 -7.84
CA ASP A 332 11.10 5.39 -8.89
C ASP A 332 10.15 6.48 -9.41
N ILE A 333 9.66 7.37 -8.54
CA ILE A 333 8.81 8.52 -8.93
C ILE A 333 9.61 9.54 -9.73
N TYR A 334 10.88 9.80 -9.38
CA TYR A 334 11.74 10.79 -10.03
C TYR A 334 12.18 10.46 -11.46
N ARG A 335 11.88 9.30 -11.96
CA ARG A 335 12.04 8.99 -13.39
C ARG A 335 11.08 9.78 -14.29
N ALA A 336 10.18 10.55 -13.69
CA ALA A 336 9.24 11.41 -14.39
C ALA A 336 9.70 12.87 -14.31
N ASP A 337 10.11 13.44 -15.44
CA ASP A 337 10.60 14.84 -15.56
C ASP A 337 9.48 15.91 -15.44
N ASN A 338 8.28 15.53 -15.06
CA ASN A 338 7.05 16.33 -15.12
C ASN A 338 6.45 16.65 -13.75
N ILE A 339 7.25 16.54 -12.68
CA ILE A 339 6.81 16.86 -11.33
C ILE A 339 6.94 18.37 -11.09
N ALA A 340 5.80 19.04 -10.90
CA ALA A 340 5.78 20.48 -10.60
C ALA A 340 6.26 20.77 -9.17
N ALA A 341 5.78 20.01 -8.20
CA ALA A 341 6.19 20.11 -6.79
C ALA A 341 5.90 18.82 -6.02
N MET A 342 6.57 18.67 -4.88
CA MET A 342 6.25 17.68 -3.87
C MET A 342 5.80 18.36 -2.58
N LEU A 343 4.75 17.86 -1.97
CA LEU A 343 4.22 18.31 -0.69
C LEU A 343 4.36 17.20 0.34
N THR A 344 4.92 17.49 1.51
CA THR A 344 4.92 16.55 2.63
C THR A 344 4.09 17.12 3.77
N LEU A 345 2.98 16.44 4.10
CA LEU A 345 1.86 16.95 4.89
C LEU A 345 1.51 16.07 6.08
N LYS A 346 2.39 15.12 6.45
CA LYS A 346 2.16 14.22 7.59
C LYS A 346 2.12 14.99 8.91
N SER A 347 1.44 14.42 9.91
CA SER A 347 1.41 14.95 11.27
C SER A 347 2.75 14.79 12.01
N SER A 348 3.61 13.88 11.56
CA SER A 348 4.96 13.67 12.09
C SER A 348 5.98 14.55 11.37
N ASP A 349 6.60 15.48 12.08
CA ASP A 349 7.67 16.32 11.52
C ASP A 349 8.90 15.51 11.12
N ILE A 350 9.18 14.42 11.85
CA ILE A 350 10.28 13.52 11.53
C ILE A 350 10.06 12.88 10.15
N ASP A 351 8.86 12.36 9.88
CA ASP A 351 8.53 11.75 8.59
C ASP A 351 8.60 12.77 7.45
N ASN A 352 8.17 14.00 7.71
CA ASN A 352 8.27 15.09 6.74
C ASN A 352 9.73 15.40 6.41
N ILE A 353 10.60 15.52 7.42
CA ILE A 353 12.04 15.76 7.25
C ILE A 353 12.70 14.61 6.47
N TYR A 354 12.41 13.34 6.83
CA TYR A 354 12.94 12.18 6.11
C TYR A 354 12.51 12.14 4.65
N PHE A 355 11.25 12.48 4.37
CA PHE A 355 10.77 12.58 2.99
C PHE A 355 11.58 13.61 2.19
N ILE A 356 11.80 14.82 2.76
CA ILE A 356 12.57 15.88 2.10
C ILE A 356 14.00 15.43 1.83
N LEU A 357 14.67 14.84 2.84
CA LEU A 357 16.05 14.37 2.70
C LEU A 357 16.18 13.31 1.60
N ASN A 358 15.27 12.35 1.55
CA ASN A 358 15.26 11.33 0.51
C ASN A 358 15.01 11.93 -0.88
N ALA A 359 14.06 12.85 -1.01
CA ALA A 359 13.77 13.51 -2.28
C ALA A 359 14.96 14.34 -2.77
N LYS A 360 15.57 15.14 -1.91
CA LYS A 360 16.75 15.95 -2.23
C LYS A 360 17.99 15.12 -2.51
N SER A 361 18.14 13.94 -1.90
CA SER A 361 19.26 13.03 -2.18
C SER A 361 19.19 12.40 -3.57
N VAL A 362 18.00 12.23 -4.13
CA VAL A 362 17.78 11.71 -5.48
C VAL A 362 17.93 12.82 -6.53
N HIS A 363 17.34 13.98 -6.26
CA HIS A 363 17.42 15.15 -7.15
C HIS A 363 17.42 16.45 -6.33
N ALA A 364 18.56 17.13 -6.27
CA ALA A 364 18.75 18.29 -5.41
C ALA A 364 17.83 19.47 -5.74
N ASP A 365 17.47 19.64 -7.03
CA ASP A 365 16.65 20.75 -7.52
C ASP A 365 15.15 20.56 -7.35
N THR A 366 14.73 19.44 -6.74
CA THR A 366 13.32 19.17 -6.48
C THR A 366 12.68 20.25 -5.65
N VAL A 367 11.52 20.70 -6.09
CA VAL A 367 10.71 21.63 -5.32
C VAL A 367 9.88 20.90 -4.31
N ILE A 368 10.14 21.19 -3.05
CA ILE A 368 9.44 20.56 -1.93
C ILE A 368 8.92 21.62 -0.99
N TYR A 369 7.63 21.53 -0.68
CA TYR A 369 7.00 22.30 0.38
C TYR A 369 6.55 21.37 1.49
N ALA A 370 6.70 21.82 2.74
CA ALA A 370 6.46 20.99 3.89
C ALA A 370 5.52 21.65 4.90
N ARG A 371 4.61 20.84 5.45
CA ARG A 371 3.93 21.17 6.68
C ARG A 371 4.89 21.00 7.84
N MET A 372 4.95 21.98 8.73
CA MET A 372 5.63 21.91 10.02
C MET A 372 4.60 22.00 11.13
N ASN A 373 4.71 21.13 12.12
CA ASN A 373 3.78 21.09 13.26
C ASN A 373 4.40 21.72 14.51
N GLN A 374 5.73 21.67 14.64
CA GLN A 374 6.46 22.18 15.80
C GLN A 374 7.44 23.28 15.39
N HIS A 375 7.20 24.50 15.82
CA HIS A 375 8.01 25.69 15.46
C HIS A 375 9.51 25.54 15.80
N ASN A 376 9.85 24.84 16.87
CA ASN A 376 11.24 24.60 17.29
C ASN A 376 12.04 23.77 16.28
N LEU A 377 11.41 23.05 15.36
CA LEU A 377 12.06 22.24 14.31
C LEU A 377 12.37 23.03 13.02
N ARG A 378 12.06 24.31 12.97
CA ARG A 378 12.25 25.16 11.78
C ARG A 378 13.69 25.14 11.24
N ARG A 379 14.69 25.10 12.15
CA ARG A 379 16.11 25.03 11.74
C ARG A 379 16.44 23.71 11.05
N GLN A 380 15.90 22.60 11.55
CA GLN A 380 16.08 21.27 10.97
C GLN A 380 15.45 21.21 9.57
N TYR A 381 14.25 21.73 9.39
CA TYR A 381 13.62 21.82 8.08
C TYR A 381 14.46 22.63 7.09
N LEU A 382 14.93 23.81 7.47
CA LEU A 382 15.77 24.65 6.62
C LEU A 382 17.08 23.96 6.23
N ALA A 383 17.67 23.18 7.14
CA ALA A 383 18.88 22.41 6.87
C ALA A 383 18.67 21.30 5.81
N THR A 384 17.44 20.85 5.55
CA THR A 384 17.15 19.85 4.50
C THR A 384 17.15 20.43 3.08
N GLY A 385 17.20 21.76 2.92
CA GLY A 385 17.05 22.41 1.64
C GLY A 385 15.60 22.46 1.10
N VAL A 386 14.61 22.40 2.00
CA VAL A 386 13.18 22.57 1.66
C VAL A 386 12.94 23.96 1.04
N ASN A 387 12.05 24.05 0.04
CA ASN A 387 11.78 25.29 -0.68
C ASN A 387 10.80 26.22 0.06
N GLY A 388 9.94 25.66 0.91
CA GLY A 388 9.05 26.43 1.75
C GLY A 388 8.46 25.57 2.87
N ILE A 389 8.24 26.21 4.00
CA ILE A 389 7.67 25.60 5.20
C ILE A 389 6.39 26.35 5.52
N LEU A 390 5.35 25.60 5.84
CA LEU A 390 4.07 26.15 6.26
C LEU A 390 3.67 25.58 7.61
N GLU A 391 3.43 26.49 8.55
CA GLU A 391 2.79 26.20 9.82
C GLU A 391 1.30 26.53 9.67
N PRO A 392 0.40 25.52 9.69
CA PRO A 392 -1.02 25.75 9.37
C PRO A 392 -1.69 26.81 10.25
N TYR A 393 -1.38 26.83 11.54
CA TYR A 393 -1.95 27.81 12.45
C TYR A 393 -1.44 29.23 12.20
N ASP A 394 -0.16 29.43 11.84
CA ASP A 394 0.38 30.75 11.54
C ASP A 394 -0.30 31.42 10.33
N VAL A 395 -0.74 30.60 9.36
CA VAL A 395 -1.50 31.10 8.20
C VAL A 395 -2.84 31.64 8.62
N VAL A 396 -3.58 30.84 9.43
CA VAL A 396 -4.89 31.23 9.95
C VAL A 396 -4.74 32.48 10.82
N ASP A 397 -3.78 32.48 11.76
CA ASP A 397 -3.56 33.57 12.68
C ASP A 397 -3.25 34.88 11.95
N SER A 398 -2.41 34.84 10.91
CA SER A 398 -2.07 36.01 10.11
C SER A 398 -3.27 36.60 9.35
N LYS A 399 -4.11 35.72 8.76
CA LYS A 399 -5.33 36.15 8.07
C LYS A 399 -6.39 36.65 9.05
N ALA A 400 -6.59 35.93 10.17
CA ALA A 400 -7.53 36.30 11.22
C ALA A 400 -7.12 37.63 11.88
N LEU A 401 -5.82 37.82 12.19
CA LEU A 401 -5.29 39.08 12.70
C LEU A 401 -5.62 40.25 11.78
N SER A 402 -5.34 40.10 10.48
CA SER A 402 -5.60 41.15 9.50
C SER A 402 -7.10 41.50 9.39
N TYR A 403 -7.96 40.49 9.48
CA TYR A 403 -9.41 40.67 9.50
C TYR A 403 -9.87 41.37 10.78
N LEU A 404 -9.44 40.88 11.95
CA LEU A 404 -9.83 41.42 13.24
C LEU A 404 -9.34 42.87 13.44
N LYS A 405 -8.12 43.19 13.01
CA LYS A 405 -7.58 44.58 13.02
C LYS A 405 -8.47 45.52 12.22
N ARG A 406 -8.84 45.16 10.98
CA ARG A 406 -9.69 45.98 10.10
C ARG A 406 -11.05 46.28 10.74
N HIS A 407 -11.68 45.28 11.36
CA HIS A 407 -12.99 45.46 12.00
C HIS A 407 -12.91 46.10 13.39
N HIS A 408 -11.75 46.05 14.03
CA HIS A 408 -11.53 46.72 15.31
C HIS A 408 -11.35 48.24 15.15
N GLU A 409 -10.81 48.73 14.05
CA GLU A 409 -10.66 50.16 13.76
C GLU A 409 -11.99 50.89 13.54
N GLU A 410 -13.13 50.15 13.48
CA GLU A 410 -14.50 50.70 13.36
C GLU A 410 -15.21 50.98 14.70
N ASP A 411 -14.51 51.53 15.70
CA ASP A 411 -15.04 51.91 17.04
C ASP A 411 -15.45 50.72 17.96
N LYS A 412 -14.73 49.58 17.87
CA LYS A 412 -14.93 48.42 18.75
C LYS A 412 -14.19 48.53 20.08
N LYS A 413 -14.81 48.01 21.16
CA LYS A 413 -14.27 48.04 22.52
C LYS A 413 -13.12 47.08 22.74
N GLY A 414 -13.08 45.95 22.01
CA GLY A 414 -12.08 44.92 22.14
C GLY A 414 -12.51 43.62 21.48
N ILE A 415 -11.72 42.56 21.69
CA ILE A 415 -11.98 41.24 21.09
C ILE A 415 -12.14 40.21 22.23
N ILE A 416 -13.21 39.42 22.14
CA ILE A 416 -13.53 38.38 23.12
C ILE A 416 -13.26 37.02 22.48
N PHE A 417 -12.49 36.18 23.14
CA PHE A 417 -12.25 34.80 22.76
C PHE A 417 -13.04 33.84 23.63
N PHE A 418 -13.80 32.96 23.02
CA PHE A 418 -14.30 31.75 23.64
C PHE A 418 -13.33 30.61 23.36
N GLY A 419 -12.52 30.25 24.35
CA GLY A 419 -11.48 29.24 24.31
C GLY A 419 -10.05 29.77 24.11
N TYR A 420 -9.17 29.42 25.04
CA TYR A 420 -7.73 29.64 24.96
C TYR A 420 -7.03 28.34 24.62
N THR A 421 -7.19 27.94 23.39
CA THR A 421 -6.77 26.64 22.88
C THR A 421 -5.55 26.78 21.94
N HIS A 422 -5.04 25.67 21.43
CA HIS A 422 -4.01 25.69 20.39
C HIS A 422 -4.44 26.45 19.13
N LYS A 423 -5.76 26.60 18.87
CA LYS A 423 -6.33 27.35 17.74
C LYS A 423 -6.23 28.86 17.92
N SER A 424 -6.26 29.36 19.16
CA SER A 424 -6.39 30.79 19.47
C SER A 424 -5.22 31.43 20.23
N LYS A 425 -4.43 30.61 20.94
CA LYS A 425 -3.34 31.05 21.80
C LYS A 425 -2.37 32.03 21.12
N HIS A 426 -1.88 31.66 19.95
CA HIS A 426 -0.92 32.48 19.19
C HIS A 426 -1.59 33.74 18.66
N LEU A 427 -2.80 33.67 18.14
CA LEU A 427 -3.57 34.83 17.68
C LEU A 427 -3.82 35.83 18.82
N CYS A 428 -4.22 35.37 20.04
CA CYS A 428 -4.36 36.21 21.20
C CYS A 428 -3.05 36.95 21.58
N GLN A 429 -1.91 36.25 21.50
CA GLN A 429 -0.60 36.84 21.74
C GLN A 429 -0.22 37.87 20.66
N MET A 430 -0.58 37.64 19.40
CA MET A 430 -0.36 38.60 18.31
C MET A 430 -1.21 39.86 18.50
N LEU A 431 -2.49 39.73 18.84
CA LEU A 431 -3.38 40.87 19.13
C LEU A 431 -2.89 41.73 20.29
N ARG A 432 -2.43 41.08 21.38
CA ARG A 432 -1.84 41.80 22.53
C ARG A 432 -0.57 42.59 22.13
N LYS A 433 0.26 42.08 21.23
CA LYS A 433 1.44 42.81 20.72
C LYS A 433 1.06 44.05 19.89
N GLU A 434 -0.15 44.07 19.36
CA GLU A 434 -0.72 45.20 18.61
C GLU A 434 -1.56 46.14 19.53
N ASP A 435 -1.43 46.00 20.85
CA ASP A 435 -2.15 46.78 21.87
C ASP A 435 -3.69 46.69 21.77
N ILE A 436 -4.22 45.59 21.20
CA ILE A 436 -5.65 45.32 21.13
C ILE A 436 -6.08 44.60 22.42
N GLU A 437 -7.14 45.11 23.07
CA GLU A 437 -7.67 44.51 24.29
C GLU A 437 -8.30 43.12 23.97
N VAL A 438 -7.82 42.08 24.66
CA VAL A 438 -8.31 40.72 24.54
C VAL A 438 -8.89 40.24 25.85
N THR A 439 -10.14 39.80 25.83
CA THR A 439 -10.82 39.14 26.95
C THR A 439 -11.01 37.66 26.60
N ILE A 440 -10.65 36.76 27.49
CA ILE A 440 -10.71 35.31 27.25
C ILE A 440 -11.71 34.66 28.18
N TYR A 441 -12.67 33.94 27.63
CA TYR A 441 -13.60 33.04 28.34
C TYR A 441 -13.14 31.61 28.12
N GLU A 442 -12.84 30.90 29.21
CA GLU A 442 -12.34 29.53 29.15
C GLU A 442 -13.06 28.64 30.18
N THR A 443 -13.42 27.44 29.76
CA THR A 443 -14.16 26.48 30.60
C THR A 443 -13.21 25.61 31.41
N GLU A 444 -12.06 25.20 30.80
CA GLU A 444 -11.12 24.29 31.44
C GLU A 444 -10.08 25.03 32.31
N SER A 445 -9.99 24.61 33.58
CA SER A 445 -9.12 25.25 34.59
C SER A 445 -7.65 25.30 34.18
N GLU A 446 -7.13 24.26 33.50
CA GLU A 446 -5.73 24.24 33.08
C GLU A 446 -5.43 25.31 32.01
N ARG A 447 -6.32 25.49 31.03
CA ARG A 447 -6.19 26.51 30.00
C ARG A 447 -6.43 27.92 30.54
N TYR A 448 -7.36 28.07 31.46
CA TYR A 448 -7.58 29.32 32.17
C TYR A 448 -6.31 29.78 32.90
N GLU A 449 -5.69 28.91 33.69
CA GLU A 449 -4.43 29.22 34.37
C GLU A 449 -3.28 29.40 33.34
N GLY A 450 -3.34 28.71 32.19
CA GLY A 450 -2.42 28.89 31.09
C GLY A 450 -2.47 30.31 30.50
N ALA A 451 -3.66 30.84 30.26
CA ALA A 451 -3.86 32.20 29.76
C ALA A 451 -3.32 33.27 30.74
N LYS A 452 -3.55 33.07 32.01
CA LYS A 452 -3.00 33.95 33.06
C LYS A 452 -1.47 33.90 33.11
N ARG A 453 -0.88 32.72 33.06
CA ARG A 453 0.59 32.58 33.01
C ARG A 453 1.20 33.24 31.78
N ASP A 454 0.49 33.22 30.65
CA ASP A 454 0.92 33.91 29.44
C ASP A 454 0.71 35.43 29.49
N GLY A 455 0.21 35.97 30.65
CA GLY A 455 0.13 37.38 30.95
C GLY A 455 -1.13 38.09 30.47
N PHE A 456 -2.23 37.35 30.23
CA PHE A 456 -3.55 37.97 30.00
C PHE A 456 -4.21 38.33 31.33
N VAL A 457 -4.71 39.56 31.40
CA VAL A 457 -5.34 40.11 32.64
C VAL A 457 -6.84 39.79 32.63
N ASN A 458 -7.50 39.97 31.50
CA ASN A 458 -8.93 39.79 31.35
C ASN A 458 -9.24 38.33 30.98
N VAL A 459 -9.15 37.40 31.94
CA VAL A 459 -9.47 35.99 31.77
C VAL A 459 -10.59 35.62 32.73
N VAL A 460 -11.67 35.06 32.18
CA VAL A 460 -12.87 34.68 32.93
C VAL A 460 -13.02 33.14 32.80
N GLN A 461 -13.07 32.46 33.94
CA GLN A 461 -13.44 31.06 33.97
C GLN A 461 -14.96 30.92 33.92
N VAL A 462 -15.45 30.10 33.02
CA VAL A 462 -16.89 29.90 32.80
C VAL A 462 -17.22 28.44 33.08
N ASP A 463 -18.34 28.22 33.79
CA ASP A 463 -18.89 26.87 33.97
C ASP A 463 -19.87 26.57 32.85
N GLU A 464 -19.69 25.45 32.14
CA GLU A 464 -20.55 25.04 31.03
C GLU A 464 -22.01 24.80 31.44
N GLU A 465 -22.23 24.44 32.74
CA GLU A 465 -23.57 24.14 33.28
C GLU A 465 -24.33 25.39 33.78
N GLN A 466 -23.64 26.52 33.91
CA GLN A 466 -24.27 27.72 34.45
C GLN A 466 -24.73 28.68 33.34
N HIS A 467 -26.04 28.83 33.19
CA HIS A 467 -26.65 29.79 32.25
C HIS A 467 -26.41 31.27 32.60
N GLU A 468 -25.82 31.58 33.76
CA GLU A 468 -25.58 32.96 34.25
C GLU A 468 -24.70 33.78 33.28
N TYR A 469 -23.76 33.15 32.56
CA TYR A 469 -22.92 33.90 31.63
C TYR A 469 -23.68 34.39 30.39
N LEU A 470 -24.82 33.79 30.04
CA LEU A 470 -25.69 34.29 28.96
C LEU A 470 -26.26 35.67 29.26
N GLU A 471 -26.48 36.00 30.52
CA GLU A 471 -26.88 37.36 30.93
C GLU A 471 -25.76 38.37 30.76
N HIS A 472 -24.52 37.98 31.00
CA HIS A 472 -23.35 38.81 30.72
C HIS A 472 -23.14 39.07 29.22
N MET A 473 -23.63 38.22 28.35
CA MET A 473 -23.53 38.40 26.88
C MET A 473 -24.27 39.64 26.37
N LYS A 474 -25.31 40.10 27.06
CA LYS A 474 -25.99 41.40 26.74
C LYS A 474 -25.06 42.61 26.90
N LEU A 475 -23.97 42.47 27.66
CA LEU A 475 -22.97 43.52 27.88
C LEU A 475 -21.89 43.54 26.78
N LEU A 476 -21.86 42.56 25.86
CA LEU A 476 -20.82 42.42 24.85
C LEU A 476 -21.02 43.33 23.62
N LYS A 477 -21.99 44.23 23.63
CA LYS A 477 -22.24 45.19 22.56
C LYS A 477 -20.99 46.04 22.31
N GLY A 478 -20.54 46.05 21.05
CA GLY A 478 -19.34 46.75 20.61
C GLY A 478 -18.06 45.92 20.70
N TYR A 479 -18.14 44.61 20.99
CA TYR A 479 -17.01 43.68 20.91
C TYR A 479 -17.10 42.82 19.65
N ILE A 480 -15.94 42.34 19.17
CA ILE A 480 -15.85 41.23 18.21
C ILE A 480 -15.71 39.94 19.00
N VAL A 481 -16.43 38.91 18.66
CA VAL A 481 -16.33 37.60 19.30
C VAL A 481 -15.59 36.60 18.42
N VAL A 482 -14.63 35.87 18.99
CA VAL A 482 -13.93 34.79 18.31
C VAL A 482 -14.21 33.46 19.03
N CYS A 483 -14.88 32.53 18.35
CA CYS A 483 -15.13 31.19 18.82
C CYS A 483 -13.97 30.28 18.42
N ALA A 484 -13.25 29.74 19.41
CA ALA A 484 -12.02 28.97 19.23
C ALA A 484 -11.89 27.82 20.25
N MET A 485 -13.01 27.23 20.67
CA MET A 485 -13.03 26.05 21.53
C MET A 485 -12.43 24.84 20.81
N ILE A 486 -11.98 23.86 21.55
CA ILE A 486 -11.43 22.61 21.00
C ILE A 486 -12.50 21.90 20.18
N GLU A 487 -13.67 21.73 20.77
CA GLU A 487 -14.81 21.07 20.12
C GLU A 487 -15.62 22.10 19.33
N ASP A 488 -15.70 21.92 18.01
CA ASP A 488 -16.46 22.82 17.15
C ASP A 488 -17.97 22.82 17.48
N ALA A 489 -18.48 21.77 18.12
CA ALA A 489 -19.85 21.75 18.66
C ALA A 489 -20.09 22.86 19.70
N LEU A 490 -19.12 23.16 20.56
CA LEU A 490 -19.19 24.26 21.51
C LEU A 490 -19.15 25.61 20.79
N ASN A 491 -18.36 25.75 19.73
CA ASN A 491 -18.32 26.95 18.91
C ASN A 491 -19.70 27.23 18.26
N VAL A 492 -20.40 26.19 17.79
CA VAL A 492 -21.77 26.28 17.27
C VAL A 492 -22.74 26.70 18.38
N TYR A 493 -22.64 26.05 19.56
CA TYR A 493 -23.49 26.36 20.73
C TYR A 493 -23.35 27.82 21.18
N TYR A 494 -22.14 28.29 21.36
CA TYR A 494 -21.89 29.69 21.75
C TYR A 494 -22.36 30.68 20.70
N THR A 495 -22.18 30.38 19.42
CA THR A 495 -22.69 31.22 18.33
C THR A 495 -24.20 31.33 18.36
N ILE A 496 -24.94 30.21 18.51
CA ILE A 496 -26.41 30.21 18.60
C ILE A 496 -26.85 30.99 19.83
N SER A 497 -26.20 30.79 20.98
CA SER A 497 -26.51 31.48 22.25
C SER A 497 -26.35 32.98 22.10
N LEU A 498 -25.27 33.45 21.50
CA LEU A 498 -25.03 34.87 21.23
C LEU A 498 -26.12 35.45 20.29
N ARG A 499 -26.39 34.81 19.19
CA ARG A 499 -27.41 35.26 18.22
C ARG A 499 -28.81 35.26 18.79
N SER A 500 -29.15 34.23 19.59
CA SER A 500 -30.43 34.17 20.32
C SER A 500 -30.57 35.25 21.39
N GLY A 501 -29.47 35.66 22.02
CA GLY A 501 -29.38 36.76 22.97
C GLY A 501 -29.42 38.15 22.31
N GLY A 502 -29.54 38.26 21.01
CA GLY A 502 -29.61 39.54 20.28
C GLY A 502 -28.23 40.17 20.00
N PHE A 503 -27.16 39.39 20.00
CA PHE A 503 -25.83 39.84 19.58
C PHE A 503 -25.76 39.97 18.04
N GLU A 504 -25.68 41.19 17.54
CA GLU A 504 -25.68 41.50 16.10
C GLU A 504 -24.27 41.75 15.53
N GLU A 505 -23.26 41.90 16.40
CA GLU A 505 -21.88 42.21 16.01
C GLU A 505 -21.17 41.02 15.37
N GLU A 506 -19.91 41.22 14.94
CA GLU A 506 -19.10 40.21 14.29
C GLU A 506 -18.82 38.98 15.19
N ILE A 507 -19.12 37.78 14.68
CA ILE A 507 -18.69 36.52 15.27
C ILE A 507 -17.78 35.82 14.27
N VAL A 508 -16.54 35.57 14.68
CA VAL A 508 -15.53 34.85 13.91
C VAL A 508 -15.34 33.47 14.51
N ALA A 509 -15.18 32.44 13.70
CA ALA A 509 -14.83 31.11 14.18
C ALA A 509 -13.48 30.65 13.59
N LEU A 510 -12.65 30.06 14.47
CA LEU A 510 -11.45 29.32 14.06
C LEU A 510 -11.79 27.83 14.05
N SER A 511 -11.77 27.20 12.87
CA SER A 511 -12.20 25.82 12.69
C SER A 511 -11.09 24.96 12.08
N ASP A 512 -11.11 23.68 12.44
CA ASP A 512 -10.30 22.62 11.85
C ASP A 512 -11.15 21.43 11.36
N SER A 513 -12.48 21.65 11.21
CA SER A 513 -13.46 20.66 10.77
C SER A 513 -14.37 21.21 9.66
N LYS A 514 -14.24 20.65 8.45
CA LYS A 514 -15.12 21.01 7.33
C LYS A 514 -16.61 20.67 7.56
N GLU A 515 -16.87 19.60 8.29
CA GLU A 515 -18.25 19.20 8.62
C GLU A 515 -18.96 20.25 9.48
N ASP A 516 -18.22 20.82 10.44
CA ASP A 516 -18.78 21.77 11.37
C ASP A 516 -18.86 23.19 10.81
N ASN A 517 -18.07 23.53 9.79
CA ASN A 517 -18.16 24.83 9.11
C ASN A 517 -19.57 25.14 8.60
N ARG A 518 -20.29 24.15 8.04
CA ARG A 518 -21.66 24.35 7.61
C ARG A 518 -22.61 24.64 8.78
N LYS A 519 -22.40 23.99 9.92
CA LYS A 519 -23.18 24.22 11.14
C LYS A 519 -22.89 25.60 11.72
N LEU A 520 -21.64 26.04 11.71
CA LEU A 520 -21.22 27.37 12.13
C LEU A 520 -21.86 28.48 11.29
N ILE A 521 -21.92 28.30 9.97
CA ILE A 521 -22.62 29.22 9.07
C ILE A 521 -24.11 29.29 9.41
N LEU A 522 -24.75 28.14 9.60
CA LEU A 522 -26.17 28.08 9.97
C LEU A 522 -26.44 28.69 11.36
N ALA A 523 -25.49 28.59 12.29
CA ALA A 523 -25.56 29.21 13.60
C ALA A 523 -25.44 30.74 13.55
N GLY A 524 -24.95 31.32 12.46
CA GLY A 524 -24.83 32.77 12.27
C GLY A 524 -23.44 33.35 12.50
N VAL A 525 -22.37 32.55 12.32
CA VAL A 525 -20.99 33.03 12.27
C VAL A 525 -20.81 33.95 11.07
N SER A 526 -20.19 35.11 11.27
CA SER A 526 -19.94 36.10 10.22
C SER A 526 -18.78 35.70 9.31
N LYS A 527 -17.71 35.16 9.90
CA LYS A 527 -16.52 34.70 9.20
C LYS A 527 -15.92 33.45 9.83
N ILE A 528 -15.59 32.46 9.01
CA ILE A 528 -14.87 31.26 9.43
C ILE A 528 -13.45 31.31 8.84
N PHE A 529 -12.46 31.03 9.66
CA PHE A 529 -11.11 30.74 9.24
C PHE A 529 -10.87 29.25 9.42
N ASP A 530 -10.93 28.51 8.31
CA ASP A 530 -10.68 27.07 8.26
C ASP A 530 -9.20 26.81 8.05
N MET A 531 -8.57 26.13 9.01
CA MET A 531 -7.13 25.85 8.99
C MET A 531 -6.70 25.10 7.73
N TYR A 532 -7.50 24.14 7.29
CA TYR A 532 -7.15 23.32 6.12
C TYR A 532 -7.33 24.06 4.81
N ASP A 533 -8.41 24.84 4.69
CA ASP A 533 -8.68 25.63 3.49
C ASP A 533 -7.66 26.75 3.29
N GLU A 534 -7.35 27.49 4.36
CA GLU A 534 -6.37 28.59 4.31
C GLU A 534 -4.96 28.08 4.04
N SER A 535 -4.58 26.98 4.68
CA SER A 535 -3.29 26.34 4.44
C SER A 535 -3.17 25.77 3.03
N ALA A 536 -4.27 25.18 2.50
CA ALA A 536 -4.29 24.64 1.14
C ALA A 536 -4.09 25.75 0.10
N GLU A 537 -4.75 26.89 0.24
CA GLU A 537 -4.55 28.05 -0.62
C GLU A 537 -3.09 28.51 -0.61
N ARG A 538 -2.48 28.58 0.57
CA ARG A 538 -1.10 29.00 0.72
C ARG A 538 -0.12 28.02 0.07
N PHE A 539 -0.35 26.72 0.15
CA PHE A 539 0.47 25.73 -0.56
C PHE A 539 0.34 25.87 -2.08
N ILE A 540 -0.87 26.11 -2.59
CA ILE A 540 -1.11 26.31 -4.02
C ILE A 540 -0.40 27.60 -4.48
N GLU A 541 -0.49 28.70 -3.74
CA GLU A 541 0.26 29.91 -4.02
C GLU A 541 1.79 29.68 -4.09
N PHE A 542 2.34 28.81 -3.26
CA PHE A 542 3.77 28.46 -3.31
C PHE A 542 4.11 27.73 -4.62
N ILE A 543 3.24 26.84 -5.08
CA ILE A 543 3.45 26.12 -6.35
C ILE A 543 3.37 27.09 -7.53
N ASP A 544 2.36 27.96 -7.57
CA ASP A 544 2.13 28.90 -8.67
C ASP A 544 3.20 29.97 -8.78
N LYS A 545 3.69 30.52 -7.66
CA LYS A 545 4.75 31.56 -7.65
C LYS A 545 6.05 31.08 -8.27
N LYS A 546 6.37 29.80 -8.21
CA LYS A 546 7.59 29.27 -8.81
C LYS A 546 7.50 29.18 -10.33
N GLU A 547 6.34 28.91 -10.89
CA GLU A 547 6.18 28.83 -12.36
C GLU A 547 6.26 30.21 -13.04
N THR A 548 6.10 31.27 -12.26
CA THR A 548 6.21 32.69 -12.76
C THR A 548 7.61 33.28 -12.65
N MET A 549 8.55 32.60 -12.00
CA MET A 549 9.98 32.93 -11.93
C MET A 549 10.80 32.01 -12.85
#